data_7b3793cd183cad31402aafaf2ff26386
#
_entry.id   7b3793cd183cad31402aafaf2ff26386
#
_cell.length_a   1.000
_cell.length_b   1.000
_cell.length_c   1.000
_cell.angle_alpha   90.00
_cell.angle_beta   90.00
_cell.angle_gamma   90.00
#
_symmetry.space_group_name_H-M   'P 1'
#
loop_
_entity.id
_entity.type
_entity.pdbx_description
1 polymer ?
#
loop_
_entity_poly.entity_id
_entity_poly.type
_entity_poly.pdbx_seq_one_letter_code
_entity_poly.pdbx_strand_id
1 'polypeptide(L)'
;MKSHLLQLLLPVAQSIHPEILANSIQLDRPKLIEHGDFSTNLAMMLAKTLKKNPRELATLIIDKLPPSPFIEKLEIAGAGFINFYLNEKARTFIIHEILKNPDAYGQNTSGHDEKGKPQKVQIEFVSANPTGPLHVGHGRGAAIGDSLARLLKFNGWDVTREFYYNDAGAQIDNLTKSVHARCHNMDPSDPAFPDDGYRGEYIVEIANAFLNKESILCEGKTIHASGNIDDLESIRQFSVAYLRHEQDQDLNAFQIKFDVFTLESSFYQNGQIEKVVASLIKNGFTYEEDNALWLKTTEFGDDKNRVMKKSDGGYTYFIPDVAYHLNKWERGFKRVINEQGSDHHSTITRVRAGLQALKAGIPESYPEYVLHQMITVMKGGEEVKLSKRAGSYVTLRDLIDEVGCDATRYFLVARKPDSQLVFDIDLAKTQNSDNPVYYIQ
;
A
#
# COMPACT_ATOMS: atom_id res chain seq x y z
N MET A 1 -4.55 30.33 -2.83
CA MET A 1 -5.02 31.53 -2.10
C MET A 1 -4.52 31.58 -0.65
N LYS A 2 -4.64 30.52 0.16
CA LYS A 2 -4.11 30.47 1.54
C LYS A 2 -2.61 30.85 1.60
N SER A 3 -1.79 30.27 0.72
CA SER A 3 -0.35 30.58 0.64
C SER A 3 -0.08 32.06 0.32
N HIS A 4 -0.88 32.67 -0.56
CA HIS A 4 -0.76 34.09 -0.88
C HIS A 4 -1.04 34.97 0.34
N LEU A 5 -2.15 34.67 1.06
CA LEU A 5 -2.47 35.43 2.29
C LEU A 5 -1.40 35.25 3.37
N LEU A 6 -0.82 34.07 3.52
CA LEU A 6 0.30 33.82 4.44
C LEU A 6 1.55 34.62 4.05
N GLN A 7 1.86 34.72 2.75
CA GLN A 7 2.97 35.55 2.25
C GLN A 7 2.78 37.04 2.55
N LEU A 8 1.54 37.54 2.59
CA LEU A 8 1.24 38.88 3.00
C LEU A 8 1.32 39.09 4.53
N LEU A 9 0.80 38.12 5.29
CA LEU A 9 0.73 38.20 6.75
C LEU A 9 2.09 38.03 7.44
N LEU A 10 2.94 37.13 6.95
CA LEU A 10 4.19 36.77 7.61
C LEU A 10 5.15 37.96 7.77
N PRO A 11 5.46 38.78 6.74
CA PRO A 11 6.33 39.92 6.90
C PRO A 11 5.75 40.99 7.86
N VAL A 12 4.42 41.16 7.83
CA VAL A 12 3.74 42.09 8.76
C VAL A 12 3.85 41.59 10.20
N ALA A 13 3.59 40.30 10.42
CA ALA A 13 3.71 39.68 11.73
C ALA A 13 5.15 39.75 12.26
N GLN A 14 6.16 39.50 11.43
CA GLN A 14 7.57 39.63 11.77
C GLN A 14 8.01 41.07 12.05
N SER A 15 7.40 42.05 11.39
CA SER A 15 7.65 43.46 11.73
C SER A 15 7.16 43.86 13.12
N ILE A 16 6.22 43.09 13.68
CA ILE A 16 5.64 43.32 15.02
C ILE A 16 6.34 42.44 16.06
N HIS A 17 6.64 41.19 15.69
CA HIS A 17 7.33 40.19 16.52
C HIS A 17 8.24 39.32 15.65
N PRO A 18 9.57 39.63 15.61
CA PRO A 18 10.50 38.97 14.67
C PRO A 18 10.59 37.46 14.74
N GLU A 19 10.30 36.86 15.90
CA GLU A 19 10.41 35.40 16.12
C GLU A 19 9.23 34.58 15.56
N ILE A 20 8.24 35.21 14.94
CA ILE A 20 7.08 34.51 14.38
C ILE A 20 7.48 33.67 13.17
N LEU A 21 7.08 32.41 13.18
CA LEU A 21 7.25 31.47 12.09
C LEU A 21 5.97 31.36 11.26
N ALA A 22 6.11 31.07 9.98
CA ALA A 22 4.97 30.91 9.07
C ALA A 22 3.96 29.86 9.52
N ASN A 23 4.45 28.75 10.12
CA ASN A 23 3.61 27.66 10.62
C ASN A 23 2.81 28.01 11.89
N SER A 24 3.16 29.11 12.59
CA SER A 24 2.39 29.57 13.75
C SER A 24 1.19 30.45 13.36
N ILE A 25 1.13 30.95 12.11
CA ILE A 25 0.02 31.76 11.63
C ILE A 25 -1.12 30.86 11.20
N GLN A 26 -2.18 30.83 12.00
CA GLN A 26 -3.41 30.11 11.65
C GLN A 26 -4.24 30.97 10.68
N LEU A 27 -4.65 30.35 9.58
CA LEU A 27 -5.54 30.94 8.58
C LEU A 27 -6.54 29.87 8.14
N ASP A 28 -7.78 30.02 8.60
CA ASP A 28 -8.83 29.02 8.42
C ASP A 28 -10.02 29.57 7.64
N ARG A 29 -10.82 28.70 7.07
CA ARG A 29 -12.11 29.08 6.49
C ARG A 29 -13.15 29.19 7.60
N PRO A 30 -13.83 30.34 7.75
CA PRO A 30 -14.91 30.48 8.73
C PRO A 30 -16.04 29.49 8.43
N LYS A 31 -16.77 29.07 9.47
CA LYS A 31 -17.96 28.22 9.31
C LYS A 31 -19.13 28.95 8.66
N LEU A 32 -19.23 30.25 8.88
CA LEU A 32 -20.30 31.12 8.35
C LEU A 32 -19.73 31.98 7.22
N ILE A 33 -20.41 32.00 6.09
CA ILE A 33 -20.03 32.75 4.88
C ILE A 33 -19.95 34.26 5.17
N GLU A 34 -20.76 34.76 6.08
CA GLU A 34 -20.76 36.17 6.50
C GLU A 34 -19.46 36.61 7.18
N HIS A 35 -18.61 35.68 7.60
CA HIS A 35 -17.28 35.97 8.16
C HIS A 35 -16.16 35.94 7.11
N GLY A 36 -16.49 35.96 5.83
CA GLY A 36 -15.54 35.99 4.72
C GLY A 36 -15.03 34.64 4.29
N ASP A 37 -14.02 34.65 3.42
CA ASP A 37 -13.42 33.46 2.81
C ASP A 37 -12.34 32.83 3.69
N PHE A 38 -11.60 33.69 4.45
CA PHE A 38 -10.58 33.26 5.41
C PHE A 38 -10.61 34.12 6.67
N SER A 39 -10.16 33.56 7.79
CA SER A 39 -10.03 34.25 9.06
C SER A 39 -8.73 33.86 9.76
N THR A 40 -8.07 34.82 10.43
CA THR A 40 -6.89 34.57 11.25
C THR A 40 -7.06 35.12 12.66
N ASN A 41 -6.54 34.37 13.64
CA ASN A 41 -6.43 34.79 15.03
C ASN A 41 -5.06 35.43 15.37
N LEU A 42 -4.28 35.79 14.36
CA LEU A 42 -2.89 36.30 14.51
C LEU A 42 -2.80 37.47 15.52
N ALA A 43 -3.71 38.43 15.46
CA ALA A 43 -3.71 39.55 16.39
C ALA A 43 -3.94 39.11 17.84
N MET A 44 -4.80 38.15 18.08
CA MET A 44 -5.04 37.59 19.41
C MET A 44 -3.83 36.82 19.93
N MET A 45 -3.17 36.06 19.06
CA MET A 45 -1.94 35.36 19.40
C MET A 45 -0.83 36.32 19.80
N LEU A 46 -0.60 37.36 18.99
CA LEU A 46 0.39 38.40 19.27
C LEU A 46 0.05 39.24 20.53
N ALA A 47 -1.24 39.49 20.75
CA ALA A 47 -1.72 40.21 21.92
C ALA A 47 -1.33 39.54 23.24
N LYS A 48 -1.39 38.22 23.28
CA LYS A 48 -0.99 37.42 24.44
C LYS A 48 0.51 37.57 24.75
N THR A 49 1.34 37.56 23.72
CA THR A 49 2.81 37.69 23.86
C THR A 49 3.22 39.10 24.18
N LEU A 50 2.63 40.10 23.51
CA LEU A 50 3.00 41.50 23.64
C LEU A 50 2.25 42.24 24.74
N LYS A 51 1.29 41.60 25.41
CA LYS A 51 0.41 42.18 26.43
C LYS A 51 -0.30 43.45 25.94
N LYS A 52 -0.77 43.44 24.68
CA LYS A 52 -1.49 44.57 24.05
C LYS A 52 -2.93 44.19 23.75
N ASN A 53 -3.75 45.21 23.43
CA ASN A 53 -5.13 44.98 23.02
C ASN A 53 -5.17 44.26 21.67
N PRO A 54 -5.86 43.08 21.55
CA PRO A 54 -5.91 42.33 20.30
C PRO A 54 -6.59 43.08 19.15
N ARG A 55 -7.59 43.91 19.42
CA ARG A 55 -8.25 44.72 18.36
C ARG A 55 -7.33 45.81 17.81
N GLU A 56 -6.54 46.47 18.67
CA GLU A 56 -5.54 47.45 18.25
C GLU A 56 -4.43 46.80 17.40
N LEU A 57 -4.02 45.57 17.79
CA LEU A 57 -3.06 44.82 16.97
C LEU A 57 -3.67 44.36 15.65
N ALA A 58 -4.96 44.01 15.63
CA ALA A 58 -5.65 43.65 14.38
C ALA A 58 -5.69 44.86 13.42
N THR A 59 -6.00 46.08 13.94
CA THR A 59 -5.93 47.31 13.16
C THR A 59 -4.51 47.55 12.62
N LEU A 60 -3.50 47.45 13.48
CA LEU A 60 -2.10 47.62 13.10
C LEU A 60 -1.65 46.65 12.00
N ILE A 61 -2.11 45.40 12.10
CA ILE A 61 -1.82 44.36 11.08
C ILE A 61 -2.48 44.75 9.76
N ILE A 62 -3.76 45.14 9.77
CA ILE A 62 -4.51 45.55 8.57
C ILE A 62 -3.85 46.75 7.89
N ASP A 63 -3.48 47.79 8.67
CA ASP A 63 -2.85 48.99 8.16
C ASP A 63 -1.48 48.76 7.51
N LYS A 64 -0.78 47.70 7.99
CA LYS A 64 0.54 47.32 7.43
C LYS A 64 0.45 46.31 6.31
N LEU A 65 -0.72 45.70 6.07
CA LEU A 65 -0.85 44.73 4.98
C LEU A 65 -0.66 45.43 3.61
N PRO A 66 0.21 44.88 2.75
CA PRO A 66 0.33 45.43 1.41
C PRO A 66 -0.96 45.20 0.61
N PRO A 67 -1.29 46.08 -0.34
CA PRO A 67 -2.46 45.92 -1.18
C PRO A 67 -2.37 44.59 -1.98
N SER A 68 -3.49 43.90 -2.09
CA SER A 68 -3.59 42.64 -2.85
C SER A 68 -4.69 42.76 -3.90
N PRO A 69 -4.45 42.33 -5.15
CA PRO A 69 -5.47 42.32 -6.19
C PRO A 69 -6.59 41.31 -5.94
N PHE A 70 -6.48 40.47 -4.90
CA PHE A 70 -7.39 39.39 -4.56
C PHE A 70 -8.26 39.67 -3.34
N ILE A 71 -7.92 40.67 -2.52
CA ILE A 71 -8.68 41.02 -1.32
C ILE A 71 -9.65 42.16 -1.67
N GLU A 72 -10.92 41.90 -1.41
CA GLU A 72 -11.97 42.92 -1.57
C GLU A 72 -12.12 43.74 -0.29
N LYS A 73 -12.13 43.08 0.87
CA LYS A 73 -12.38 43.70 2.17
C LYS A 73 -11.66 42.94 3.28
N LEU A 74 -11.23 43.70 4.29
CA LEU A 74 -10.74 43.17 5.57
C LEU A 74 -11.66 43.66 6.69
N GLU A 75 -11.93 42.83 7.65
CA GLU A 75 -12.83 43.15 8.75
C GLU A 75 -12.35 42.59 10.08
N ILE A 76 -12.42 43.37 11.15
CA ILE A 76 -12.07 42.90 12.51
C ILE A 76 -13.32 42.38 13.17
N ALA A 77 -13.34 41.10 13.50
CA ALA A 77 -14.45 40.43 14.15
C ALA A 77 -14.12 40.01 15.59
N GLY A 78 -15.13 39.99 16.43
CA GLY A 78 -15.02 39.52 17.81
C GLY A 78 -13.88 40.16 18.59
N ALA A 79 -13.08 39.37 19.26
CA ALA A 79 -11.97 39.81 20.12
C ALA A 79 -10.71 40.25 19.35
N GLY A 80 -10.69 40.21 18.01
CA GLY A 80 -9.52 40.56 17.19
C GLY A 80 -9.21 39.58 16.09
N PHE A 81 -10.18 38.78 15.64
CA PHE A 81 -10.06 38.05 14.38
C PHE A 81 -9.97 39.02 13.21
N ILE A 82 -9.16 38.67 12.21
CA ILE A 82 -9.11 39.43 10.94
C ILE A 82 -9.73 38.51 9.88
N ASN A 83 -10.86 38.95 9.33
CA ASN A 83 -11.58 38.24 8.27
C ASN A 83 -11.22 38.81 6.92
N PHE A 84 -10.95 37.93 5.96
CA PHE A 84 -10.59 38.25 4.57
C PHE A 84 -11.76 37.94 3.67
N TYR A 85 -12.26 38.90 2.94
CA TYR A 85 -13.24 38.75 1.87
C TYR A 85 -12.52 38.84 0.55
N LEU A 86 -12.63 37.83 -0.26
CA LEU A 86 -11.94 37.71 -1.54
C LEU A 86 -12.85 38.18 -2.68
N ASN A 87 -12.29 38.86 -3.64
CA ASN A 87 -13.02 39.27 -4.83
C ASN A 87 -13.13 38.12 -5.85
N GLU A 88 -13.90 38.34 -6.93
CA GLU A 88 -14.13 37.36 -7.97
C GLU A 88 -12.82 36.89 -8.66
N LYS A 89 -11.84 37.80 -8.83
CA LYS A 89 -10.52 37.41 -9.39
C LYS A 89 -9.81 36.38 -8.56
N ALA A 90 -9.92 36.46 -7.22
CA ALA A 90 -9.34 35.47 -6.32
C ALA A 90 -10.03 34.10 -6.45
N ARG A 91 -11.34 34.08 -6.68
CA ARG A 91 -12.13 32.86 -6.84
C ARG A 91 -11.84 32.17 -8.17
N THR A 92 -11.64 32.92 -9.24
CA THR A 92 -11.33 32.41 -10.57
C THR A 92 -9.84 32.15 -10.81
N PHE A 93 -8.94 32.79 -10.05
CA PHE A 93 -7.49 32.63 -10.18
C PHE A 93 -7.04 31.17 -10.18
N ILE A 94 -7.64 30.35 -9.32
CA ILE A 94 -7.32 28.94 -9.20
C ILE A 94 -7.57 28.16 -10.50
N ILE A 95 -8.60 28.54 -11.25
CA ILE A 95 -8.93 27.92 -12.54
C ILE A 95 -7.81 28.14 -13.54
N HIS A 96 -7.27 29.37 -13.60
CA HIS A 96 -6.14 29.67 -14.47
C HIS A 96 -4.87 28.89 -14.07
N GLU A 97 -4.61 28.73 -12.78
CA GLU A 97 -3.47 27.93 -12.30
C GLU A 97 -3.63 26.44 -12.62
N ILE A 98 -4.84 25.89 -12.46
CA ILE A 98 -5.14 24.51 -12.85
C ILE A 98 -4.95 24.32 -14.35
N LEU A 99 -5.49 25.23 -15.19
CA LEU A 99 -5.41 25.14 -16.64
C LEU A 99 -3.99 25.28 -17.19
N LYS A 100 -3.09 25.98 -16.49
CA LYS A 100 -1.67 26.08 -16.90
C LYS A 100 -0.94 24.74 -16.78
N ASN A 101 -1.25 23.94 -15.77
CA ASN A 101 -0.60 22.65 -15.53
C ASN A 101 -1.55 21.72 -14.77
N PRO A 102 -2.56 21.16 -15.45
CA PRO A 102 -3.60 20.34 -14.82
C PRO A 102 -3.03 19.09 -14.16
N ASP A 103 -2.03 18.47 -14.77
CA ASP A 103 -1.44 17.21 -14.28
C ASP A 103 -0.56 17.40 -13.04
N ALA A 104 -0.03 18.61 -12.84
CA ALA A 104 0.83 18.92 -11.69
C ALA A 104 0.08 19.69 -10.59
N TYR A 105 -1.16 20.12 -10.82
CA TYR A 105 -1.90 20.88 -9.82
C TYR A 105 -2.10 20.07 -8.54
N GLY A 106 -1.70 20.65 -7.41
CA GLY A 106 -1.74 20.00 -6.10
C GLY A 106 -0.50 19.16 -5.75
N GLN A 107 0.40 18.93 -6.71
CA GLN A 107 1.69 18.30 -6.41
C GLN A 107 2.51 19.19 -5.46
N ASN A 108 3.36 18.53 -4.66
CA ASN A 108 4.28 19.22 -3.76
C ASN A 108 5.59 18.42 -3.63
N THR A 109 6.52 18.97 -2.88
CA THR A 109 7.85 18.39 -2.68
C THR A 109 8.08 17.87 -1.27
N SER A 110 7.01 17.47 -0.55
CA SER A 110 7.14 16.94 0.81
C SER A 110 7.93 15.62 0.88
N GLY A 111 8.03 14.92 -0.24
CA GLY A 111 8.87 13.74 -0.41
C GLY A 111 10.34 14.02 -0.71
N HIS A 112 10.75 15.28 -0.84
CA HIS A 112 12.14 15.64 -1.11
C HIS A 112 12.97 15.72 0.18
N ASP A 113 14.26 15.45 0.06
CA ASP A 113 15.23 15.69 1.11
C ASP A 113 15.59 17.18 1.25
N GLU A 114 16.45 17.52 2.22
CA GLU A 114 16.92 18.89 2.47
C GLU A 114 17.67 19.50 1.26
N LYS A 115 18.14 18.67 0.34
CA LYS A 115 18.83 19.09 -0.90
C LYS A 115 17.88 19.20 -2.09
N GLY A 116 16.57 19.01 -1.88
CA GLY A 116 15.54 19.09 -2.91
C GLY A 116 15.48 17.87 -3.84
N LYS A 117 16.02 16.71 -3.45
CA LYS A 117 15.95 15.48 -4.23
C LYS A 117 14.81 14.57 -3.73
N PRO A 118 14.04 13.93 -4.63
CA PRO A 118 13.07 12.91 -4.24
C PRO A 118 13.71 11.81 -3.40
N GLN A 119 13.12 11.54 -2.23
CA GLN A 119 13.52 10.42 -1.39
C GLN A 119 12.90 9.14 -1.92
N LYS A 120 13.65 8.04 -1.87
CA LYS A 120 13.18 6.73 -2.31
C LYS A 120 12.25 6.11 -1.27
N VAL A 121 11.11 5.60 -1.72
CA VAL A 121 10.22 4.75 -0.95
C VAL A 121 9.84 3.52 -1.77
N GLN A 122 9.86 2.35 -1.13
CA GLN A 122 9.38 1.12 -1.73
C GLN A 122 8.07 0.73 -1.05
N ILE A 123 7.09 0.33 -1.86
CA ILE A 123 5.81 -0.18 -1.38
C ILE A 123 5.65 -1.59 -1.93
N GLU A 124 5.56 -2.56 -1.01
CA GLU A 124 5.22 -3.93 -1.30
C GLU A 124 3.74 -4.14 -1.00
N PHE A 125 3.01 -4.73 -1.94
CA PHE A 125 1.59 -5.02 -1.75
C PHE A 125 1.13 -6.16 -2.67
N VAL A 126 0.00 -6.77 -2.38
CA VAL A 126 -0.54 -8.01 -2.96
C VAL A 126 0.32 -9.20 -2.57
N SER A 127 1.52 -9.36 -3.12
CA SER A 127 2.49 -10.43 -2.84
C SER A 127 1.84 -11.81 -2.69
N ALA A 128 0.91 -12.13 -3.62
CA ALA A 128 0.15 -13.38 -3.62
C ALA A 128 0.96 -14.53 -4.22
N ASN A 129 0.91 -15.69 -3.59
CA ASN A 129 1.53 -16.90 -4.15
C ASN A 129 0.82 -17.34 -5.44
N PRO A 130 1.54 -17.85 -6.44
CA PRO A 130 0.95 -18.32 -7.70
C PRO A 130 0.29 -19.70 -7.53
N THR A 131 -0.66 -19.79 -6.61
CA THR A 131 -1.37 -21.03 -6.28
C THR A 131 -2.88 -20.95 -6.50
N GLY A 132 -3.37 -19.81 -6.98
CA GLY A 132 -4.76 -19.59 -7.33
C GLY A 132 -5.04 -18.17 -7.80
N PRO A 133 -6.27 -17.89 -8.25
CA PRO A 133 -6.74 -16.55 -8.59
C PRO A 133 -6.64 -15.57 -7.42
N LEU A 134 -6.51 -14.27 -7.72
CA LEU A 134 -6.52 -13.23 -6.69
C LEU A 134 -7.91 -13.14 -6.03
N HIS A 135 -7.97 -13.28 -4.71
CA HIS A 135 -9.21 -13.09 -3.95
C HIS A 135 -9.45 -11.61 -3.59
N VAL A 136 -10.65 -11.29 -3.12
CA VAL A 136 -11.02 -9.91 -2.76
C VAL A 136 -10.09 -9.26 -1.73
N GLY A 137 -9.49 -10.05 -0.82
CA GLY A 137 -8.49 -9.57 0.13
C GLY A 137 -7.24 -9.05 -0.58
N HIS A 138 -6.71 -9.80 -1.57
CA HIS A 138 -5.63 -9.31 -2.44
C HIS A 138 -6.07 -8.04 -3.20
N GLY A 139 -7.33 -7.98 -3.66
CA GLY A 139 -7.90 -6.79 -4.29
C GLY A 139 -7.90 -5.57 -3.38
N ARG A 140 -8.19 -5.74 -2.08
CA ARG A 140 -8.12 -4.66 -1.10
C ARG A 140 -6.69 -4.17 -0.91
N GLY A 141 -5.77 -5.08 -0.68
CA GLY A 141 -4.34 -4.76 -0.58
C GLY A 141 -3.82 -4.06 -1.83
N ALA A 142 -4.23 -4.54 -3.00
CA ALA A 142 -3.91 -3.96 -4.30
C ALA A 142 -4.40 -2.51 -4.43
N ALA A 143 -5.66 -2.24 -4.06
CA ALA A 143 -6.25 -0.90 -4.12
C ALA A 143 -5.59 0.06 -3.11
N ILE A 144 -5.31 -0.40 -1.89
CA ILE A 144 -4.63 0.39 -0.85
C ILE A 144 -3.20 0.70 -1.26
N GLY A 145 -2.41 -0.32 -1.63
CA GLY A 145 -1.00 -0.18 -1.98
C GLY A 145 -0.78 0.73 -3.19
N ASP A 146 -1.57 0.55 -4.27
CA ASP A 146 -1.47 1.40 -5.46
C ASP A 146 -1.93 2.84 -5.18
N SER A 147 -3.00 3.04 -4.38
CA SER A 147 -3.44 4.38 -4.00
C SER A 147 -2.38 5.10 -3.18
N LEU A 148 -1.74 4.40 -2.22
CA LEU A 148 -0.65 4.93 -1.43
C LEU A 148 0.57 5.28 -2.32
N ALA A 149 0.91 4.40 -3.27
CA ALA A 149 1.99 4.64 -4.22
C ALA A 149 1.75 5.89 -5.07
N ARG A 150 0.54 6.06 -5.59
CA ARG A 150 0.14 7.24 -6.38
C ARG A 150 0.19 8.52 -5.54
N LEU A 151 -0.32 8.48 -4.30
CA LEU A 151 -0.30 9.62 -3.38
C LEU A 151 1.13 10.02 -3.02
N LEU A 152 2.00 9.08 -2.68
CA LEU A 152 3.40 9.38 -2.39
C LEU A 152 4.13 9.95 -3.61
N LYS A 153 3.94 9.38 -4.79
CA LYS A 153 4.50 9.90 -6.05
C LYS A 153 4.03 11.32 -6.31
N PHE A 154 2.74 11.59 -6.11
CA PHE A 154 2.14 12.92 -6.26
C PHE A 154 2.73 13.96 -5.29
N ASN A 155 3.18 13.50 -4.12
CA ASN A 155 3.86 14.29 -3.10
C ASN A 155 5.40 14.33 -3.26
N GLY A 156 5.93 13.96 -4.43
CA GLY A 156 7.33 14.12 -4.79
C GLY A 156 8.27 13.01 -4.35
N TRP A 157 7.75 11.85 -3.89
CA TRP A 157 8.59 10.68 -3.59
C TRP A 157 9.00 9.94 -4.86
N ASP A 158 10.20 9.36 -4.86
CA ASP A 158 10.65 8.36 -5.84
C ASP A 158 10.14 6.97 -5.40
N VAL A 159 8.98 6.57 -5.96
CA VAL A 159 8.23 5.40 -5.52
C VAL A 159 8.55 4.19 -6.38
N THR A 160 8.90 3.09 -5.74
CA THR A 160 9.02 1.76 -6.37
C THR A 160 7.93 0.84 -5.81
N ARG A 161 7.13 0.23 -6.70
CA ARG A 161 6.11 -0.77 -6.37
C ARG A 161 6.72 -2.15 -6.56
N GLU A 162 6.65 -2.99 -5.55
CA GLU A 162 7.25 -4.32 -5.58
C GLU A 162 6.24 -5.40 -5.22
N PHE A 163 6.29 -6.49 -5.98
CA PHE A 163 5.54 -7.70 -5.75
C PHE A 163 6.51 -8.83 -5.38
N TYR A 164 6.27 -9.51 -4.27
CA TYR A 164 7.05 -10.65 -3.84
C TYR A 164 6.33 -11.95 -4.12
N TYR A 165 6.99 -12.87 -4.79
CA TYR A 165 6.48 -14.21 -5.08
C TYR A 165 7.21 -15.26 -4.24
N ASN A 166 6.45 -16.07 -3.53
CA ASN A 166 6.95 -17.36 -3.05
C ASN A 166 6.73 -18.39 -4.17
N ASP A 167 7.77 -18.64 -4.95
CA ASP A 167 7.78 -19.49 -6.13
C ASP A 167 8.29 -20.92 -5.83
N ALA A 168 8.39 -21.31 -4.56
CA ALA A 168 8.89 -22.61 -4.11
C ALA A 168 8.15 -23.14 -2.88
N GLY A 169 8.49 -24.35 -2.45
CA GLY A 169 7.99 -24.97 -1.22
C GLY A 169 6.66 -25.69 -1.35
N ALA A 170 6.09 -26.08 -0.21
CA ALA A 170 4.96 -27.01 -0.12
C ALA A 170 3.71 -26.57 -0.90
N GLN A 171 3.43 -25.27 -0.98
CA GLN A 171 2.27 -24.77 -1.71
C GLN A 171 2.39 -25.01 -3.23
N ILE A 172 3.57 -24.79 -3.79
CA ILE A 172 3.84 -25.08 -5.22
C ILE A 172 3.84 -26.58 -5.48
N ASP A 173 4.35 -27.38 -4.54
CA ASP A 173 4.29 -28.84 -4.65
C ASP A 173 2.83 -29.34 -4.62
N ASN A 174 1.99 -28.77 -3.77
CA ASN A 174 0.57 -29.09 -3.71
C ASN A 174 -0.17 -28.64 -4.98
N LEU A 175 0.17 -27.50 -5.56
CA LEU A 175 -0.35 -27.07 -6.87
C LEU A 175 0.01 -28.10 -7.95
N THR A 176 1.28 -28.49 -8.02
CA THR A 176 1.77 -29.48 -9.00
C THR A 176 1.01 -30.81 -8.89
N LYS A 177 0.87 -31.30 -7.66
CA LYS A 177 0.11 -32.58 -7.40
C LYS A 177 -1.36 -32.43 -7.79
N SER A 178 -1.98 -31.28 -7.53
CA SER A 178 -3.39 -31.05 -7.86
C SER A 178 -3.61 -31.04 -9.37
N VAL A 179 -2.74 -30.32 -10.12
CA VAL A 179 -2.81 -30.31 -11.58
C VAL A 179 -2.53 -31.67 -12.17
N HIS A 180 -1.53 -32.41 -11.64
CA HIS A 180 -1.21 -33.76 -12.05
C HIS A 180 -2.42 -34.69 -11.85
N ALA A 181 -3.09 -34.66 -10.69
CA ALA A 181 -4.29 -35.44 -10.43
C ALA A 181 -5.40 -35.12 -11.46
N ARG A 182 -5.60 -33.84 -11.78
CA ARG A 182 -6.58 -33.42 -12.81
C ARG A 182 -6.19 -33.84 -14.21
N CYS A 183 -4.90 -33.90 -14.55
CA CYS A 183 -4.45 -34.49 -15.83
C CYS A 183 -4.82 -35.98 -15.95
N HIS A 184 -4.95 -36.68 -14.84
CA HIS A 184 -5.46 -38.05 -14.78
C HIS A 184 -7.00 -38.13 -14.67
N ASN A 185 -7.74 -37.05 -14.87
CA ASN A 185 -9.19 -36.92 -14.70
C ASN A 185 -9.69 -37.34 -13.30
N MET A 186 -8.84 -37.23 -12.28
CA MET A 186 -9.20 -37.54 -10.90
C MET A 186 -10.12 -36.47 -10.33
N ASP A 187 -11.26 -36.89 -9.75
CA ASP A 187 -12.19 -35.95 -9.10
C ASP A 187 -11.68 -35.56 -7.70
N PRO A 188 -11.94 -34.35 -7.20
CA PRO A 188 -11.56 -33.94 -5.84
C PRO A 188 -12.18 -34.78 -4.72
N SER A 189 -13.26 -35.53 -5.00
CA SER A 189 -13.89 -36.45 -4.07
C SER A 189 -13.23 -37.85 -4.08
N ASP A 190 -12.33 -38.11 -5.03
CA ASP A 190 -11.59 -39.38 -5.09
C ASP A 190 -10.64 -39.48 -3.88
N PRO A 191 -10.65 -40.60 -3.14
CA PRO A 191 -9.74 -40.83 -2.01
C PRO A 191 -8.24 -40.73 -2.37
N ALA A 192 -7.88 -40.90 -3.63
CA ALA A 192 -6.51 -40.77 -4.12
C ALA A 192 -6.14 -39.31 -4.50
N PHE A 193 -7.09 -38.38 -4.48
CA PHE A 193 -6.80 -36.97 -4.69
C PHE A 193 -5.94 -36.42 -3.52
N PRO A 194 -4.92 -35.55 -3.77
CA PRO A 194 -4.09 -35.05 -2.68
C PRO A 194 -4.90 -34.36 -1.57
N ASP A 195 -4.68 -34.75 -0.31
CA ASP A 195 -5.41 -34.23 0.84
C ASP A 195 -5.33 -32.69 0.93
N ASP A 196 -4.11 -32.14 0.76
CA ASP A 196 -3.84 -30.70 0.75
C ASP A 196 -3.93 -30.08 -0.66
N GLY A 197 -4.60 -30.80 -1.60
CA GLY A 197 -4.72 -30.36 -2.99
C GLY A 197 -5.72 -29.24 -3.20
N TYR A 198 -5.43 -28.38 -4.17
CA TYR A 198 -6.32 -27.33 -4.62
C TYR A 198 -7.46 -27.91 -5.47
N ARG A 199 -8.71 -27.51 -5.18
CA ARG A 199 -9.92 -28.16 -5.72
C ARG A 199 -10.73 -27.24 -6.65
N GLY A 200 -10.31 -26.00 -6.86
CA GLY A 200 -11.02 -25.02 -7.71
C GLY A 200 -11.02 -25.42 -9.19
N GLU A 201 -11.99 -24.88 -9.95
CA GLU A 201 -12.14 -25.13 -11.39
C GLU A 201 -10.90 -24.71 -12.18
N TYR A 202 -10.20 -23.66 -11.72
CA TYR A 202 -8.95 -23.21 -12.35
C TYR A 202 -7.87 -24.30 -12.43
N ILE A 203 -7.87 -25.31 -11.53
CA ILE A 203 -6.95 -26.44 -11.62
C ILE A 203 -7.28 -27.33 -12.84
N VAL A 204 -8.57 -27.47 -13.17
CA VAL A 204 -9.01 -28.18 -14.37
C VAL A 204 -8.62 -27.40 -15.63
N GLU A 205 -8.77 -26.07 -15.60
CA GLU A 205 -8.35 -25.19 -16.71
C GLU A 205 -6.84 -25.34 -16.98
N ILE A 206 -6.01 -25.31 -15.92
CA ILE A 206 -4.56 -25.50 -16.04
C ILE A 206 -4.22 -26.89 -16.60
N ALA A 207 -4.87 -27.95 -16.09
CA ALA A 207 -4.65 -29.32 -16.54
C ALA A 207 -4.99 -29.49 -18.03
N ASN A 208 -6.13 -28.93 -18.48
CA ASN A 208 -6.53 -28.94 -19.87
C ASN A 208 -5.54 -28.17 -20.77
N ALA A 209 -5.12 -26.96 -20.36
CA ALA A 209 -4.13 -26.18 -21.08
C ALA A 209 -2.78 -26.92 -21.19
N PHE A 210 -2.37 -27.61 -20.11
CA PHE A 210 -1.15 -28.42 -20.10
C PHE A 210 -1.24 -29.60 -21.07
N LEU A 211 -2.36 -30.36 -21.04
CA LEU A 211 -2.59 -31.51 -21.93
C LEU A 211 -2.70 -31.07 -23.42
N ASN A 212 -3.25 -29.89 -23.67
CA ASN A 212 -3.33 -29.29 -25.00
C ASN A 212 -2.00 -28.71 -25.50
N LYS A 213 -0.92 -28.78 -24.70
CA LYS A 213 0.42 -28.25 -25.01
C LYS A 213 0.41 -26.75 -25.29
N GLU A 214 -0.38 -26.01 -24.54
CA GLU A 214 -0.44 -24.57 -24.66
C GLU A 214 0.86 -23.89 -24.23
N SER A 215 0.99 -22.63 -24.58
CA SER A 215 2.15 -21.80 -24.24
C SER A 215 1.70 -20.55 -23.53
N ILE A 216 2.35 -20.21 -22.44
CA ILE A 216 2.04 -19.05 -21.60
C ILE A 216 3.21 -18.07 -21.65
N LEU A 217 2.92 -16.80 -21.94
CA LEU A 217 3.89 -15.73 -21.79
C LEU A 217 3.85 -15.20 -20.34
N CYS A 218 4.94 -15.41 -19.61
CA CYS A 218 5.09 -14.96 -18.24
C CYS A 218 6.43 -14.24 -18.08
N GLU A 219 6.45 -13.01 -17.63
CA GLU A 219 7.66 -12.18 -17.43
C GLU A 219 8.61 -12.13 -18.65
N GLY A 220 8.03 -12.00 -19.83
CA GLY A 220 8.81 -11.96 -21.11
C GLY A 220 9.38 -13.30 -21.55
N LYS A 221 9.10 -14.41 -20.84
CA LYS A 221 9.48 -15.77 -21.22
C LYS A 221 8.26 -16.57 -21.62
N THR A 222 8.38 -17.33 -22.69
CA THR A 222 7.32 -18.26 -23.09
C THR A 222 7.59 -19.63 -22.46
N ILE A 223 6.66 -20.10 -21.64
CA ILE A 223 6.68 -21.42 -21.00
C ILE A 223 5.75 -22.33 -21.81
N HIS A 224 6.29 -23.43 -22.28
CA HIS A 224 5.55 -24.41 -23.08
C HIS A 224 5.16 -25.62 -22.24
N ALA A 225 3.90 -26.02 -22.28
CA ALA A 225 3.47 -27.27 -21.67
C ALA A 225 4.02 -28.46 -22.49
N SER A 226 4.67 -29.41 -21.84
CA SER A 226 5.13 -30.64 -22.52
C SER A 226 3.96 -31.56 -22.91
N GLY A 227 2.83 -31.48 -22.20
CA GLY A 227 1.70 -32.38 -22.32
C GLY A 227 2.03 -33.82 -21.83
N ASN A 228 3.20 -34.04 -21.26
CA ASN A 228 3.60 -35.30 -20.65
C ASN A 228 3.25 -35.30 -19.17
N ILE A 229 2.27 -36.12 -18.79
CA ILE A 229 1.75 -36.19 -17.41
C ILE A 229 2.77 -36.77 -16.42
N ASP A 230 3.78 -37.52 -16.89
CA ASP A 230 4.84 -38.07 -16.05
C ASP A 230 5.95 -37.04 -15.77
N ASP A 231 5.95 -35.88 -16.46
CA ASP A 231 6.91 -34.78 -16.27
C ASP A 231 6.37 -33.76 -15.25
N LEU A 232 6.53 -34.10 -13.96
CA LEU A 232 6.05 -33.25 -12.86
C LEU A 232 6.73 -31.88 -12.85
N GLU A 233 7.97 -31.77 -13.31
CA GLU A 233 8.65 -30.46 -13.36
C GLU A 233 8.06 -29.57 -14.46
N SER A 234 7.71 -30.12 -15.61
CA SER A 234 6.98 -29.38 -16.63
C SER A 234 5.58 -28.95 -16.16
N ILE A 235 4.85 -29.80 -15.43
CA ILE A 235 3.57 -29.44 -14.81
C ILE A 235 3.78 -28.28 -13.83
N ARG A 236 4.79 -28.37 -12.97
CA ARG A 236 5.12 -27.32 -11.98
C ARG A 236 5.37 -25.97 -12.65
N GLN A 237 6.31 -25.92 -13.60
CA GLN A 237 6.69 -24.70 -14.28
C GLN A 237 5.52 -24.07 -15.04
N PHE A 238 4.75 -24.91 -15.74
CA PHE A 238 3.59 -24.44 -16.50
C PHE A 238 2.48 -23.92 -15.58
N SER A 239 2.17 -24.62 -14.49
CA SER A 239 1.11 -24.23 -13.55
C SER A 239 1.42 -22.90 -12.86
N VAL A 240 2.66 -22.72 -12.43
CA VAL A 240 3.12 -21.45 -11.84
C VAL A 240 3.02 -20.31 -12.87
N ALA A 241 3.51 -20.55 -14.10
CA ALA A 241 3.46 -19.53 -15.16
C ALA A 241 2.02 -19.17 -15.54
N TYR A 242 1.12 -20.16 -15.60
CA TYR A 242 -0.29 -19.98 -15.89
C TYR A 242 -0.94 -19.04 -14.85
N LEU A 243 -0.80 -19.35 -13.56
CA LEU A 243 -1.41 -18.57 -12.50
C LEU A 243 -0.80 -17.18 -12.35
N ARG A 244 0.52 -17.02 -12.54
CA ARG A 244 1.14 -15.71 -12.59
C ARG A 244 0.60 -14.86 -13.74
N HIS A 245 0.46 -15.45 -14.93
CA HIS A 245 -0.12 -14.76 -16.08
C HIS A 245 -1.57 -14.32 -15.79
N GLU A 246 -2.38 -15.18 -15.16
CA GLU A 246 -3.73 -14.83 -14.74
C GLU A 246 -3.77 -13.68 -13.73
N GLN A 247 -2.94 -13.78 -12.68
CA GLN A 247 -2.83 -12.72 -11.68
C GLN A 247 -2.41 -11.38 -12.32
N ASP A 248 -1.49 -11.41 -13.27
CA ASP A 248 -1.07 -10.22 -14.02
C ASP A 248 -2.22 -9.64 -14.88
N GLN A 249 -3.04 -10.50 -15.50
CA GLN A 249 -4.23 -10.05 -16.24
C GLN A 249 -5.25 -9.39 -15.31
N ASP A 250 -5.47 -9.95 -14.12
CA ASP A 250 -6.38 -9.39 -13.12
C ASP A 250 -5.88 -8.05 -12.59
N LEU A 251 -4.60 -7.94 -12.29
CA LEU A 251 -3.96 -6.69 -11.87
C LEU A 251 -3.99 -5.63 -12.97
N ASN A 252 -3.76 -6.00 -14.22
CA ASN A 252 -3.86 -5.08 -15.36
C ASN A 252 -5.31 -4.59 -15.55
N ALA A 253 -6.32 -5.46 -15.44
CA ALA A 253 -7.73 -5.08 -15.48
C ALA A 253 -8.10 -4.17 -14.29
N PHE A 254 -7.42 -4.32 -13.16
CA PHE A 254 -7.54 -3.48 -11.98
C PHE A 254 -6.69 -2.19 -12.06
N GLN A 255 -6.02 -1.95 -13.21
CA GLN A 255 -5.15 -0.80 -13.51
C GLN A 255 -3.97 -0.67 -12.52
N ILE A 256 -3.40 -1.79 -12.12
CA ILE A 256 -2.24 -1.86 -11.24
C ILE A 256 -1.03 -2.40 -12.00
N LYS A 257 0.12 -1.77 -11.75
CA LYS A 257 1.41 -2.18 -12.33
C LYS A 257 2.47 -2.18 -11.25
N PHE A 258 3.37 -3.14 -11.32
CA PHE A 258 4.54 -3.22 -10.46
C PHE A 258 5.80 -2.85 -11.24
N ASP A 259 6.77 -2.27 -10.53
CA ASP A 259 8.06 -1.87 -11.08
C ASP A 259 9.09 -3.00 -10.90
N VAL A 260 8.92 -3.82 -9.85
CA VAL A 260 9.81 -4.92 -9.49
C VAL A 260 9.01 -6.15 -9.08
N PHE A 261 9.43 -7.30 -9.60
CA PHE A 261 8.98 -8.61 -9.13
C PHE A 261 10.17 -9.33 -8.48
N THR A 262 10.01 -9.75 -7.24
CA THR A 262 11.05 -10.45 -6.48
C THR A 262 10.63 -11.88 -6.20
N LEU A 263 11.48 -12.84 -6.57
CA LEU A 263 11.27 -14.27 -6.35
C LEU A 263 11.99 -14.71 -5.07
N GLU A 264 11.32 -15.44 -4.18
CA GLU A 264 11.92 -15.99 -2.97
C GLU A 264 13.09 -16.92 -3.31
N SER A 265 12.95 -17.77 -4.35
CA SER A 265 14.00 -18.68 -4.80
C SER A 265 15.32 -17.97 -5.11
N SER A 266 15.29 -16.70 -5.53
CA SER A 266 16.48 -15.94 -5.86
C SER A 266 17.39 -15.72 -4.65
N PHE A 267 16.84 -15.62 -3.44
CA PHE A 267 17.63 -15.43 -2.20
C PHE A 267 18.41 -16.68 -1.80
N TYR A 268 17.91 -17.86 -2.16
CA TYR A 268 18.61 -19.12 -1.99
C TYR A 268 19.72 -19.28 -3.04
N GLN A 269 19.39 -18.98 -4.32
CA GLN A 269 20.32 -19.16 -5.44
C GLN A 269 21.55 -18.25 -5.37
N ASN A 270 21.38 -17.02 -4.87
CA ASN A 270 22.45 -16.02 -4.79
C ASN A 270 23.19 -16.01 -3.42
N GLY A 271 22.89 -16.96 -2.53
CA GLY A 271 23.53 -17.10 -1.22
C GLY A 271 23.19 -16.02 -0.19
N GLN A 272 22.11 -15.26 -0.39
CA GLN A 272 21.70 -14.21 0.57
C GLN A 272 21.18 -14.80 1.88
N ILE A 273 20.52 -15.94 1.84
CA ILE A 273 20.06 -16.66 3.04
C ILE A 273 21.25 -17.02 3.92
N GLU A 274 22.28 -17.65 3.35
CA GLU A 274 23.49 -18.07 4.05
C GLU A 274 24.26 -16.87 4.63
N LYS A 275 24.32 -15.76 3.89
CA LYS A 275 24.92 -14.51 4.36
C LYS A 275 24.20 -13.94 5.59
N VAL A 276 22.88 -13.91 5.58
CA VAL A 276 22.07 -13.45 6.69
C VAL A 276 22.32 -14.33 7.92
N VAL A 277 22.22 -15.64 7.78
CA VAL A 277 22.45 -16.60 8.85
C VAL A 277 23.85 -16.46 9.43
N ALA A 278 24.90 -16.41 8.60
CA ALA A 278 26.27 -16.21 9.02
C ALA A 278 26.46 -14.89 9.80
N SER A 279 25.78 -13.81 9.37
CA SER A 279 25.83 -12.52 10.06
C SER A 279 25.18 -12.57 11.44
N LEU A 280 24.02 -13.24 11.56
CA LEU A 280 23.31 -13.42 12.84
C LEU A 280 24.13 -14.25 13.82
N ILE A 281 24.78 -15.33 13.37
CA ILE A 281 25.72 -16.14 14.17
C ILE A 281 26.91 -15.29 14.64
N LYS A 282 27.55 -14.58 13.72
CA LYS A 282 28.70 -13.71 14.01
C LYS A 282 28.36 -12.64 15.06
N ASN A 283 27.15 -12.11 15.02
CA ASN A 283 26.69 -11.08 15.95
C ASN A 283 26.34 -11.63 17.36
N GLY A 284 26.32 -12.97 17.55
CA GLY A 284 26.13 -13.63 18.85
C GLY A 284 24.66 -13.74 19.30
N PHE A 285 23.70 -13.52 18.39
CA PHE A 285 22.27 -13.58 18.69
C PHE A 285 21.62 -14.93 18.40
N THR A 286 22.44 -15.97 18.16
CA THR A 286 21.95 -17.32 17.88
C THR A 286 22.38 -18.32 18.96
N TYR A 287 21.67 -19.43 19.01
CA TYR A 287 22.03 -20.59 19.82
C TYR A 287 21.48 -21.86 19.18
N GLU A 288 22.04 -23.01 19.54
CA GLU A 288 21.56 -24.33 19.11
C GLU A 288 20.76 -25.00 20.23
N GLU A 289 19.60 -25.55 19.90
CA GLU A 289 18.75 -26.32 20.78
C GLU A 289 17.97 -27.35 19.93
N ASP A 290 17.89 -28.61 20.39
CA ASP A 290 17.22 -29.71 19.71
C ASP A 290 17.64 -29.90 18.25
N ASN A 291 18.93 -29.78 17.96
CA ASN A 291 19.51 -29.82 16.61
C ASN A 291 18.96 -28.75 15.64
N ALA A 292 18.34 -27.72 16.16
CA ALA A 292 17.86 -26.57 15.39
C ALA A 292 18.65 -25.31 15.75
N LEU A 293 18.82 -24.39 14.80
CA LEU A 293 19.44 -23.09 15.03
C LEU A 293 18.35 -22.06 15.32
N TRP A 294 18.47 -21.38 16.45
CA TRP A 294 17.51 -20.40 16.94
C TRP A 294 18.08 -18.99 16.94
N LEU A 295 17.22 -17.98 16.73
CA LEU A 295 17.51 -16.56 16.95
C LEU A 295 16.89 -16.11 18.28
N LYS A 296 17.64 -15.35 19.07
CA LYS A 296 17.20 -14.74 20.32
C LYS A 296 16.34 -13.49 20.05
N THR A 297 15.21 -13.68 19.41
CA THR A 297 14.31 -12.57 19.01
C THR A 297 13.70 -11.86 20.21
N THR A 298 13.67 -12.50 21.39
CA THR A 298 13.22 -11.87 22.65
C THR A 298 14.09 -10.70 23.08
N GLU A 299 15.38 -10.68 22.71
CA GLU A 299 16.26 -9.55 22.97
C GLU A 299 15.88 -8.28 22.18
N PHE A 300 14.99 -8.44 21.19
CA PHE A 300 14.50 -7.38 20.30
C PHE A 300 12.98 -7.21 20.37
N GLY A 301 12.35 -7.65 21.46
CA GLY A 301 10.92 -7.39 21.74
C GLY A 301 9.93 -8.40 21.16
N ASP A 302 10.39 -9.56 20.65
CA ASP A 302 9.50 -10.67 20.28
C ASP A 302 9.02 -11.43 21.54
N ASP A 303 7.89 -12.13 21.45
CA ASP A 303 7.29 -12.89 22.55
C ASP A 303 8.08 -14.18 22.91
N LYS A 304 8.81 -14.74 21.94
CA LYS A 304 9.65 -15.93 22.09
C LYS A 304 10.76 -15.96 21.05
N ASN A 305 11.81 -16.72 21.31
CA ASN A 305 12.86 -16.99 20.34
C ASN A 305 12.34 -17.78 19.15
N ARG A 306 12.96 -17.62 18.00
CA ARG A 306 12.48 -18.21 16.73
C ARG A 306 13.51 -19.14 16.11
N VAL A 307 13.01 -20.30 15.64
CA VAL A 307 13.80 -21.23 14.83
C VAL A 307 14.15 -20.57 13.50
N MET A 308 15.42 -20.53 13.19
CA MET A 308 15.94 -20.08 11.88
C MET A 308 16.12 -21.25 10.93
N LYS A 309 16.73 -22.32 11.42
CA LYS A 309 17.03 -23.55 10.69
C LYS A 309 16.58 -24.74 11.49
N LYS A 310 15.76 -25.58 10.87
CA LYS A 310 15.20 -26.80 11.48
C LYS A 310 16.26 -27.89 11.59
N SER A 311 15.98 -28.92 12.38
CA SER A 311 16.82 -30.11 12.54
C SER A 311 17.01 -30.90 11.22
N ASP A 312 16.08 -30.80 10.27
CA ASP A 312 16.19 -31.38 8.92
C ASP A 312 17.08 -30.57 7.97
N GLY A 313 17.60 -29.44 8.44
CA GLY A 313 18.46 -28.54 7.67
C GLY A 313 17.70 -27.47 6.87
N GLY A 314 16.38 -27.50 6.83
CA GLY A 314 15.56 -26.51 6.14
C GLY A 314 15.43 -25.19 6.91
N TYR A 315 15.42 -24.07 6.19
CA TYR A 315 15.12 -22.76 6.79
C TYR A 315 13.62 -22.58 7.04
N THR A 316 13.28 -21.85 8.08
CA THR A 316 11.90 -21.43 8.32
C THR A 316 11.59 -20.16 7.49
N TYR A 317 10.33 -19.85 7.21
CA TYR A 317 9.89 -18.66 6.45
C TYR A 317 10.42 -17.33 6.99
N PHE A 318 10.80 -17.31 8.25
CA PHE A 318 11.35 -16.15 8.94
C PHE A 318 12.66 -15.63 8.32
N ILE A 319 13.56 -16.51 7.90
CA ILE A 319 14.88 -16.11 7.37
C ILE A 319 14.81 -15.52 5.96
N PRO A 320 14.04 -16.07 5.00
CA PRO A 320 13.76 -15.40 3.74
C PRO A 320 13.19 -14.00 3.90
N ASP A 321 12.26 -13.79 4.83
CA ASP A 321 11.69 -12.47 5.11
C ASP A 321 12.74 -11.48 5.59
N VAL A 322 13.63 -11.90 6.51
CA VAL A 322 14.75 -11.05 6.98
C VAL A 322 15.72 -10.73 5.84
N ALA A 323 16.07 -11.72 5.02
CA ALA A 323 16.96 -11.52 3.86
C ALA A 323 16.35 -10.57 2.83
N TYR A 324 15.08 -10.69 2.56
CA TYR A 324 14.36 -9.82 1.64
C TYR A 324 14.33 -8.37 2.12
N HIS A 325 14.02 -8.13 3.39
CA HIS A 325 14.00 -6.76 3.94
C HIS A 325 15.40 -6.15 4.07
N LEU A 326 16.43 -6.97 4.35
CA LEU A 326 17.82 -6.52 4.25
C LEU A 326 18.17 -6.12 2.82
N ASN A 327 17.76 -6.89 1.83
CA ASN A 327 17.98 -6.56 0.40
C ASN A 327 17.33 -5.22 0.03
N LYS A 328 16.11 -4.95 0.48
CA LYS A 328 15.46 -3.64 0.27
C LYS A 328 16.32 -2.50 0.85
N TRP A 329 16.83 -2.68 2.07
CA TRP A 329 17.70 -1.70 2.74
C TRP A 329 19.01 -1.47 1.98
N GLU A 330 19.65 -2.54 1.50
CA GLU A 330 20.89 -2.50 0.72
C GLU A 330 20.69 -1.84 -0.65
N ARG A 331 19.52 -2.00 -1.29
CA ARG A 331 19.10 -1.29 -2.51
C ARG A 331 18.87 0.21 -2.27
N GLY A 332 18.95 0.66 -1.03
CA GLY A 332 18.87 2.08 -0.65
C GLY A 332 17.46 2.56 -0.29
N PHE A 333 16.48 1.68 -0.15
CA PHE A 333 15.16 2.02 0.34
C PHE A 333 15.19 2.21 1.86
N LYS A 334 15.38 3.45 2.30
CA LYS A 334 15.37 3.79 3.73
C LYS A 334 13.96 3.90 4.30
N ARG A 335 12.97 3.99 3.43
CA ARG A 335 11.55 3.88 3.75
C ARG A 335 10.94 2.76 2.92
N VAL A 336 10.35 1.79 3.62
CA VAL A 336 9.65 0.64 3.04
C VAL A 336 8.30 0.52 3.72
N ILE A 337 7.25 0.36 2.95
CA ILE A 337 5.89 0.15 3.43
C ILE A 337 5.41 -1.20 2.88
N ASN A 338 5.12 -2.14 3.77
CA ASN A 338 4.50 -3.41 3.42
C ASN A 338 3.00 -3.34 3.70
N GLU A 339 2.20 -3.53 2.68
CA GLU A 339 0.76 -3.65 2.78
C GLU A 339 0.40 -5.14 2.84
N GLN A 340 -0.31 -5.58 3.90
CA GLN A 340 -0.61 -7.00 4.16
C GLN A 340 -1.97 -7.18 4.83
N GLY A 341 -2.51 -8.39 4.77
CA GLY A 341 -3.64 -8.80 5.60
C GLY A 341 -3.30 -8.80 7.10
N SER A 342 -4.28 -8.52 7.94
CA SER A 342 -4.10 -8.46 9.40
C SER A 342 -3.73 -9.79 10.05
N ASP A 343 -3.94 -10.90 9.37
CA ASP A 343 -3.48 -12.24 9.76
C ASP A 343 -1.94 -12.36 9.84
N HIS A 344 -1.21 -11.50 9.12
CA HIS A 344 0.26 -11.41 9.16
C HIS A 344 0.81 -10.55 10.30
N HIS A 345 -0.02 -10.00 11.19
CA HIS A 345 0.42 -9.12 12.29
C HIS A 345 1.57 -9.73 13.13
N SER A 346 1.52 -11.04 13.41
CA SER A 346 2.53 -11.74 14.21
C SER A 346 3.93 -11.80 13.55
N THR A 347 4.04 -11.57 12.24
CA THR A 347 5.32 -11.62 11.52
C THR A 347 6.12 -10.33 11.68
N ILE A 348 5.47 -9.21 11.97
CA ILE A 348 6.07 -7.87 12.05
C ILE A 348 7.21 -7.84 13.07
N THR A 349 6.91 -8.24 14.32
CA THR A 349 7.88 -8.17 15.42
C THR A 349 9.07 -9.08 15.14
N ARG A 350 8.84 -10.29 14.63
CA ARG A 350 9.93 -11.24 14.35
C ARG A 350 10.83 -10.78 13.20
N VAL A 351 10.28 -10.20 12.14
CA VAL A 351 11.07 -9.65 11.03
C VAL A 351 11.93 -8.48 11.51
N ARG A 352 11.34 -7.54 12.26
CA ARG A 352 12.07 -6.42 12.84
C ARG A 352 13.18 -6.91 13.79
N ALA A 353 12.89 -7.88 14.64
CA ALA A 353 13.88 -8.49 15.53
C ALA A 353 15.07 -9.08 14.74
N GLY A 354 14.79 -9.82 13.66
CA GLY A 354 15.82 -10.35 12.77
C GLY A 354 16.70 -9.26 12.15
N LEU A 355 16.08 -8.17 11.67
CA LEU A 355 16.78 -7.03 11.10
C LEU A 355 17.65 -6.29 12.13
N GLN A 356 17.17 -6.13 13.36
CA GLN A 356 17.94 -5.52 14.47
C GLN A 356 19.14 -6.38 14.86
N ALA A 357 18.96 -7.71 14.90
CA ALA A 357 20.03 -8.66 15.21
C ALA A 357 21.18 -8.65 14.18
N LEU A 358 20.92 -8.21 12.94
CA LEU A 358 21.94 -8.03 11.91
C LEU A 358 22.91 -6.88 12.20
N LYS A 359 22.56 -5.92 13.08
CA LYS A 359 23.37 -4.73 13.38
C LYS A 359 23.78 -3.92 12.14
N ALA A 360 22.90 -3.89 11.13
CA ALA A 360 23.15 -3.22 9.85
C ALA A 360 22.77 -1.72 9.84
N GLY A 361 22.52 -1.10 11.01
CA GLY A 361 22.09 0.29 11.11
C GLY A 361 20.63 0.54 10.63
N ILE A 362 19.82 -0.50 10.63
CA ILE A 362 18.41 -0.45 10.24
C ILE A 362 17.60 0.09 11.44
N PRO A 363 16.71 1.09 11.26
CA PRO A 363 15.86 1.58 12.34
C PRO A 363 14.90 0.51 12.89
N GLU A 364 14.56 0.57 14.18
CA GLU A 364 13.64 -0.38 14.83
C GLU A 364 12.23 -0.40 14.18
N SER A 365 11.78 0.75 13.67
CA SER A 365 10.49 0.87 13.00
C SER A 365 10.46 0.35 11.57
N TYR A 366 11.60 -0.06 11.01
CA TYR A 366 11.71 -0.56 9.64
C TYR A 366 11.41 -2.07 9.54
N PRO A 367 10.63 -2.50 8.54
CA PRO A 367 9.78 -1.69 7.64
C PRO A 367 8.50 -1.18 8.33
N GLU A 368 7.85 -0.18 7.69
CA GLU A 368 6.49 0.24 8.04
C GLU A 368 5.48 -0.80 7.52
N TYR A 369 4.33 -0.92 8.19
CA TYR A 369 3.27 -1.84 7.78
C TYR A 369 1.92 -1.12 7.71
N VAL A 370 1.16 -1.43 6.68
CA VAL A 370 -0.26 -1.11 6.57
C VAL A 370 -1.02 -2.43 6.56
N LEU A 371 -1.79 -2.68 7.62
CA LEU A 371 -2.55 -3.92 7.77
C LEU A 371 -4.01 -3.69 7.42
N HIS A 372 -4.56 -4.48 6.50
CA HIS A 372 -5.98 -4.43 6.18
C HIS A 372 -6.75 -5.59 6.79
N GLN A 373 -8.00 -5.29 7.20
CA GLN A 373 -8.96 -6.28 7.71
C GLN A 373 -9.66 -7.01 6.56
N MET A 374 -10.29 -8.12 6.92
CA MET A 374 -11.08 -8.93 5.99
C MET A 374 -12.24 -8.16 5.37
N ILE A 375 -12.72 -8.66 4.23
CA ILE A 375 -13.81 -8.09 3.45
C ILE A 375 -14.96 -9.09 3.44
N THR A 376 -16.17 -8.60 3.70
CA THR A 376 -17.41 -9.33 3.44
C THR A 376 -18.03 -8.80 2.16
N VAL A 377 -18.30 -9.67 1.20
CA VAL A 377 -18.98 -9.31 -0.05
C VAL A 377 -20.47 -9.63 0.09
N MET A 378 -21.34 -8.65 -0.21
CA MET A 378 -22.79 -8.77 -0.11
C MET A 378 -23.43 -8.61 -1.48
N LYS A 379 -24.47 -9.42 -1.76
CA LYS A 379 -25.31 -9.33 -2.96
C LYS A 379 -26.74 -9.80 -2.62
N GLY A 380 -27.75 -9.01 -2.98
CA GLY A 380 -29.15 -9.32 -2.64
C GLY A 380 -29.43 -9.38 -1.13
N GLY A 381 -28.64 -8.68 -0.32
CA GLY A 381 -28.73 -8.70 1.15
C GLY A 381 -28.09 -9.93 1.83
N GLU A 382 -27.45 -10.82 1.06
CA GLU A 382 -26.79 -12.02 1.58
C GLU A 382 -25.27 -11.98 1.33
N GLU A 383 -24.52 -12.67 2.18
CA GLU A 383 -23.07 -12.80 2.02
C GLU A 383 -22.72 -13.77 0.87
N VAL A 384 -21.91 -13.28 -0.09
CA VAL A 384 -21.36 -14.11 -1.16
C VAL A 384 -20.06 -14.77 -0.66
N LYS A 385 -20.09 -16.07 -0.42
CA LYS A 385 -18.93 -16.79 0.14
C LYS A 385 -18.06 -17.47 -0.91
N LEU A 386 -18.63 -17.81 -2.06
CA LEU A 386 -17.98 -18.66 -3.05
C LEU A 386 -18.04 -18.04 -4.45
N SER A 387 -16.92 -18.11 -5.15
CA SER A 387 -16.83 -17.91 -6.59
C SER A 387 -17.05 -19.25 -7.32
N LYS A 388 -17.68 -19.21 -8.49
CA LYS A 388 -17.78 -20.39 -9.37
C LYS A 388 -16.40 -20.91 -9.77
N ARG A 389 -15.44 -20.01 -10.02
CA ARG A 389 -14.10 -20.32 -10.51
C ARG A 389 -13.17 -20.81 -9.41
N ALA A 390 -13.10 -20.10 -8.29
CA ALA A 390 -12.23 -20.46 -7.18
C ALA A 390 -12.80 -21.55 -6.28
N GLY A 391 -14.14 -21.71 -6.26
CA GLY A 391 -14.82 -22.73 -5.47
C GLY A 391 -14.84 -22.51 -3.96
N SER A 392 -14.07 -21.55 -3.45
CA SER A 392 -13.90 -21.33 -2.00
C SER A 392 -13.88 -19.86 -1.54
N TYR A 393 -13.78 -18.91 -2.47
CA TYR A 393 -13.75 -17.46 -2.16
C TYR A 393 -14.16 -16.61 -3.37
N VAL A 394 -14.54 -15.35 -3.16
CA VAL A 394 -14.83 -14.37 -4.22
C VAL A 394 -13.50 -13.84 -4.76
N THR A 395 -13.34 -13.86 -6.09
CA THR A 395 -12.13 -13.36 -6.74
C THR A 395 -12.19 -11.85 -6.99
N LEU A 396 -11.02 -11.24 -7.18
CA LEU A 396 -10.92 -9.85 -7.64
C LEU A 396 -11.58 -9.68 -9.01
N ARG A 397 -11.38 -10.66 -9.91
CA ARG A 397 -11.98 -10.69 -11.24
C ARG A 397 -13.51 -10.66 -11.18
N ASP A 398 -14.12 -11.45 -10.29
CA ASP A 398 -15.58 -11.46 -10.13
C ASP A 398 -16.12 -10.06 -9.79
N LEU A 399 -15.43 -9.30 -8.93
CA LEU A 399 -15.86 -7.93 -8.60
C LEU A 399 -15.67 -6.97 -9.77
N ILE A 400 -14.53 -7.06 -10.48
CA ILE A 400 -14.27 -6.17 -11.64
C ILE A 400 -15.31 -6.42 -12.75
N ASP A 401 -15.64 -7.68 -13.02
CA ASP A 401 -16.60 -8.04 -14.05
C ASP A 401 -18.03 -7.65 -13.65
N GLU A 402 -18.35 -7.69 -12.34
CA GLU A 402 -19.69 -7.39 -11.84
C GLU A 402 -20.00 -5.89 -11.74
N VAL A 403 -19.05 -5.07 -11.26
CA VAL A 403 -19.26 -3.64 -10.95
C VAL A 403 -18.30 -2.68 -11.66
N GLY A 404 -17.33 -3.18 -12.40
CA GLY A 404 -16.29 -2.40 -13.06
C GLY A 404 -15.11 -2.04 -12.17
N CYS A 405 -13.99 -1.64 -12.78
CA CYS A 405 -12.73 -1.34 -12.12
C CYS A 405 -12.86 -0.18 -11.14
N ASP A 406 -13.47 0.95 -11.54
CA ASP A 406 -13.54 2.17 -10.72
C ASP A 406 -14.34 1.95 -9.44
N ALA A 407 -15.51 1.30 -9.55
CA ALA A 407 -16.33 0.99 -8.38
C ALA A 407 -15.60 0.00 -7.46
N THR A 408 -14.99 -1.05 -8.01
CA THR A 408 -14.21 -2.00 -7.22
C THR A 408 -13.08 -1.29 -6.47
N ARG A 409 -12.28 -0.45 -7.14
CA ARG A 409 -11.19 0.32 -6.50
C ARG A 409 -11.69 1.23 -5.40
N TYR A 410 -12.74 2.01 -5.68
CA TYR A 410 -13.28 2.96 -4.71
C TYR A 410 -13.79 2.27 -3.44
N PHE A 411 -14.67 1.28 -3.59
CA PHE A 411 -15.26 0.60 -2.45
C PHE A 411 -14.22 -0.12 -1.58
N LEU A 412 -13.16 -0.67 -2.18
CA LEU A 412 -12.09 -1.36 -1.44
C LEU A 412 -11.23 -0.41 -0.59
N VAL A 413 -11.17 0.89 -0.92
CA VAL A 413 -10.45 1.91 -0.13
C VAL A 413 -11.38 2.86 0.64
N ALA A 414 -12.71 2.69 0.57
CA ALA A 414 -13.69 3.59 1.18
C ALA A 414 -13.66 3.59 2.72
N ARG A 415 -13.00 2.62 3.33
CA ARG A 415 -12.80 2.51 4.77
C ARG A 415 -11.32 2.43 5.10
N LYS A 416 -10.96 2.84 6.32
CA LYS A 416 -9.58 2.68 6.82
C LYS A 416 -9.12 1.22 6.68
N PRO A 417 -7.85 0.95 6.39
CA PRO A 417 -7.34 -0.42 6.25
C PRO A 417 -7.66 -1.30 7.45
N ASP A 418 -7.47 -0.80 8.67
CA ASP A 418 -7.70 -1.50 9.95
C ASP A 418 -9.18 -1.74 10.30
N SER A 419 -10.10 -1.23 9.48
CA SER A 419 -11.54 -1.43 9.67
C SER A 419 -12.06 -2.56 8.80
N GLN A 420 -13.03 -3.32 9.31
CA GLN A 420 -13.79 -4.27 8.50
C GLN A 420 -14.50 -3.55 7.36
N LEU A 421 -14.55 -4.19 6.21
CA LEU A 421 -15.18 -3.66 5.01
C LEU A 421 -16.30 -4.59 4.54
N VAL A 422 -17.47 -4.02 4.34
CA VAL A 422 -18.57 -4.67 3.61
C VAL A 422 -18.58 -4.08 2.20
N PHE A 423 -18.38 -4.93 1.21
CA PHE A 423 -18.50 -4.60 -0.21
C PHE A 423 -19.90 -4.99 -0.69
N ASP A 424 -20.74 -4.02 -0.88
CA ASP A 424 -22.12 -4.23 -1.35
C ASP A 424 -22.17 -4.07 -2.88
N ILE A 425 -22.38 -5.21 -3.59
CA ILE A 425 -22.44 -5.25 -5.06
C ILE A 425 -23.65 -4.46 -5.57
N ASP A 426 -24.80 -4.56 -4.90
CA ASP A 426 -26.02 -3.90 -5.36
C ASP A 426 -25.88 -2.38 -5.23
N LEU A 427 -25.32 -1.90 -4.11
CA LEU A 427 -25.00 -0.48 -3.95
C LEU A 427 -24.01 0.00 -5.02
N ALA A 428 -22.97 -0.78 -5.30
CA ALA A 428 -21.95 -0.44 -6.31
C ALA A 428 -22.53 -0.34 -7.74
N LYS A 429 -23.67 -0.98 -8.03
CA LYS A 429 -24.40 -0.92 -9.31
C LYS A 429 -25.45 0.18 -9.38
N THR A 430 -25.82 0.75 -8.24
CA THR A 430 -26.90 1.75 -8.19
C THR A 430 -26.51 3.02 -8.94
N GLN A 431 -27.40 3.54 -9.77
CA GLN A 431 -27.19 4.74 -10.62
C GLN A 431 -27.89 5.97 -10.02
N ASN A 432 -27.57 6.29 -8.78
CA ASN A 432 -28.08 7.46 -8.08
C ASN A 432 -27.07 7.97 -7.04
N SER A 433 -27.42 9.01 -6.29
CA SER A 433 -26.54 9.65 -5.29
C SER A 433 -26.18 8.77 -4.09
N ASP A 434 -26.84 7.63 -3.89
CA ASP A 434 -26.48 6.70 -2.81
C ASP A 434 -25.18 5.96 -3.12
N ASN A 435 -24.89 5.76 -4.43
CA ASN A 435 -23.61 5.23 -4.90
C ASN A 435 -22.58 6.36 -5.00
N PRO A 436 -21.57 6.39 -4.10
CA PRO A 436 -20.57 7.46 -4.12
C PRO A 436 -19.75 7.51 -5.40
N VAL A 437 -19.55 6.38 -6.09
CA VAL A 437 -18.82 6.34 -7.37
C VAL A 437 -19.62 7.01 -8.45
N TYR A 438 -20.91 6.70 -8.57
CA TYR A 438 -21.82 7.35 -9.52
C TYR A 438 -21.92 8.85 -9.26
N TYR A 439 -21.98 9.26 -7.99
CA TYR A 439 -22.00 10.67 -7.60
C TYR A 439 -20.71 11.40 -8.01
N ILE A 440 -19.54 10.76 -7.90
CA ILE A 440 -18.26 11.34 -8.29
C ILE A 440 -18.15 11.48 -9.81
N GLN A 441 -18.57 10.48 -10.58
CA GLN A 441 -18.56 10.48 -12.04
C GLN A 441 -19.54 11.51 -12.63
#